data_11eca94efa0f873f8bacc8695bce79ba
#
_entry.id   11eca94efa0f873f8bacc8695bce79ba
#
_cell.length_a   1.000
_cell.length_b   1.000
_cell.length_c   1.000
_cell.angle_alpha   90.00
_cell.angle_beta   90.00
_cell.angle_gamma   90.00
#
_symmetry.space_group_name_H-M   'P 1'
#
loop_
_entity.id
_entity.type
_entity.pdbx_description
1 polymer ?
#
loop_
_entity_poly.entity_id
_entity_poly.type
_entity_poly.pdbx_seq_one_letter_code
_entity_poly.pdbx_strand_id
1 'polypeptide(L)'
;MDPVLEALKKELEIEAGRDHVPIIRGPERSLLLSAAEKASPKRILEIGTAIGYSSLLLAERFPLAEIDTLEIDPVRHARAEEVMRAAGFSQRVHCHLGDAAELLETLEGPYDFLYLDGPKGQYLRQLKAIEQKLSPHAVIAADNVLFRGMVESDAPVPHRYRT
;
A
#
# COMPACT_ATOMS: atom_id res chain seq x y z
N MET A 1 -12.59 10.57 15.95
CA MET A 1 -12.76 10.04 14.58
C MET A 1 -13.16 11.16 13.64
N ASP A 2 -12.42 11.36 12.58
CA ASP A 2 -12.65 12.46 11.66
C ASP A 2 -13.84 12.16 10.74
N PRO A 3 -14.90 12.98 10.77
CA PRO A 3 -16.08 12.73 9.92
C PRO A 3 -15.79 12.80 8.43
N VAL A 4 -14.84 13.62 8.01
CA VAL A 4 -14.43 13.73 6.61
C VAL A 4 -13.80 12.43 6.14
N LEU A 5 -12.90 11.87 6.94
CA LEU A 5 -12.25 10.60 6.61
C LEU A 5 -13.25 9.43 6.58
N GLU A 6 -14.17 9.39 7.51
CA GLU A 6 -15.19 8.36 7.53
C GLU A 6 -16.11 8.44 6.30
N ALA A 7 -16.48 9.65 5.90
CA ALA A 7 -17.29 9.86 4.69
C ALA A 7 -16.54 9.45 3.43
N LEU A 8 -15.25 9.79 3.33
CA LEU A 8 -14.40 9.39 2.20
C LEU A 8 -14.27 7.87 2.10
N LYS A 9 -14.05 7.19 3.23
CA LYS A 9 -13.95 5.73 3.24
C LYS A 9 -15.22 5.07 2.69
N LYS A 10 -16.40 5.54 3.13
CA LYS A 10 -17.68 5.04 2.66
C LYS A 10 -17.88 5.30 1.17
N GLU A 11 -17.54 6.50 0.72
CA GLU A 11 -17.61 6.87 -0.69
C GLU A 11 -16.75 5.96 -1.56
N LEU A 12 -15.51 5.69 -1.12
CA LEU A 12 -14.61 4.79 -1.84
C LEU A 12 -15.08 3.35 -1.84
N GLU A 13 -15.67 2.87 -0.76
CA GLU A 13 -16.25 1.53 -0.69
C GLU A 13 -17.39 1.36 -1.68
N ILE A 14 -18.27 2.37 -1.80
CA ILE A 14 -19.37 2.39 -2.75
C ILE A 14 -18.84 2.46 -4.19
N GLU A 15 -17.90 3.35 -4.44
CA GLU A 15 -17.28 3.52 -5.76
C GLU A 15 -16.57 2.23 -6.22
N ALA A 16 -15.84 1.59 -5.34
CA ALA A 16 -15.15 0.35 -5.64
C ALA A 16 -16.13 -0.77 -6.02
N GLY A 17 -17.26 -0.87 -5.30
CA GLY A 17 -18.29 -1.85 -5.63
C GLY A 17 -18.97 -1.57 -6.96
N ARG A 18 -19.28 -0.32 -7.26
CA ARG A 18 -19.92 0.11 -8.50
C ARG A 18 -19.01 -0.11 -9.72
N ASP A 19 -17.74 0.25 -9.60
CA ASP A 19 -16.79 0.25 -10.71
C ASP A 19 -15.92 -1.01 -10.74
N HIS A 20 -16.21 -1.99 -9.91
CA HIS A 20 -15.47 -3.26 -9.79
C HIS A 20 -13.97 -3.07 -9.55
N VAL A 21 -13.60 -2.05 -8.79
CA VAL A 21 -12.22 -1.83 -8.35
C VAL A 21 -11.96 -2.66 -7.12
N PRO A 22 -10.97 -3.57 -7.14
CA PRO A 22 -10.65 -4.35 -5.94
C PRO A 22 -10.04 -3.45 -4.87
N ILE A 23 -10.63 -3.47 -3.69
CA ILE A 23 -10.06 -2.83 -2.50
C ILE A 23 -10.02 -3.81 -1.35
N ILE A 24 -9.15 -3.52 -0.39
CA ILE A 24 -9.01 -4.33 0.82
C ILE A 24 -10.31 -4.32 1.63
N ARG A 25 -10.72 -5.47 2.14
CA ARG A 25 -11.98 -5.64 2.86
C ARG A 25 -11.76 -5.82 4.37
N GLY A 26 -12.86 -5.82 5.12
CA GLY A 26 -12.91 -5.85 6.58
C GLY A 26 -11.77 -6.54 7.32
N PRO A 27 -11.67 -7.89 7.29
CA PRO A 27 -10.62 -8.61 8.01
C PRO A 27 -9.21 -8.27 7.53
N GLU A 28 -9.05 -8.09 6.22
CA GLU A 28 -7.75 -7.76 5.63
C GLU A 28 -7.29 -6.35 6.02
N ARG A 29 -8.22 -5.42 6.25
CA ARG A 29 -7.86 -4.08 6.75
C ARG A 29 -7.15 -4.14 8.09
N SER A 30 -7.69 -4.92 9.01
CA SER A 30 -7.09 -5.10 10.33
C SER A 30 -5.73 -5.76 10.24
N LEU A 31 -5.57 -6.74 9.35
CA LEU A 31 -4.29 -7.43 9.12
C LEU A 31 -3.24 -6.48 8.55
N LEU A 32 -3.63 -5.65 7.57
CA LEU A 32 -2.73 -4.66 7.00
C LEU A 32 -2.21 -3.69 8.06
N LEU A 33 -3.11 -3.12 8.84
CA LEU A 33 -2.75 -2.15 9.87
C LEU A 33 -1.93 -2.78 10.98
N SER A 34 -2.25 -4.01 11.40
CA SER A 34 -1.46 -4.75 12.39
C SER A 34 -0.05 -5.05 11.89
N ALA A 35 0.08 -5.45 10.63
CA ALA A 35 1.39 -5.70 10.02
C ALA A 35 2.23 -4.43 9.98
N ALA A 36 1.63 -3.31 9.58
CA ALA A 36 2.32 -2.02 9.53
C ALA A 36 2.73 -1.54 10.92
N GLU A 37 1.91 -1.77 11.94
CA GLU A 37 2.24 -1.39 13.33
C GLU A 37 3.51 -2.07 13.82
N LYS A 38 3.79 -3.30 13.41
CA LYS A 38 5.01 -4.01 13.78
C LYS A 38 6.27 -3.28 13.33
N ALA A 39 6.19 -2.52 12.24
CA ALA A 39 7.32 -1.75 11.72
C ALA A 39 7.45 -0.38 12.37
N SER A 40 6.43 0.12 13.07
CA SER A 40 6.36 1.50 13.55
C SER A 40 6.82 2.47 12.46
N PRO A 41 6.15 2.49 11.30
CA PRO A 41 6.75 3.03 10.09
C PRO A 41 6.82 4.55 10.08
N LYS A 42 7.95 5.06 9.61
CA LYS A 42 8.15 6.47 9.28
C LYS A 42 8.04 6.69 7.78
N ARG A 43 8.36 5.68 6.99
CA ARG A 43 8.26 5.72 5.52
C ARG A 43 7.64 4.43 5.01
N ILE A 44 6.57 4.60 4.27
CA ILE A 44 5.77 3.50 3.72
C ILE A 44 5.85 3.55 2.20
N LEU A 45 6.01 2.37 1.58
CA LEU A 45 5.87 2.22 0.13
C LEU A 45 4.73 1.27 -0.16
N GLU A 46 3.81 1.71 -1.02
CA GLU A 46 2.71 0.89 -1.50
C GLU A 46 2.81 0.73 -3.02
N ILE A 47 2.69 -0.49 -3.50
CA ILE A 47 2.62 -0.77 -4.94
C ILE A 47 1.22 -1.23 -5.27
N GLY A 48 0.48 -0.41 -6.05
CA GLY A 48 -0.91 -0.63 -6.37
C GLY A 48 -1.84 0.27 -5.56
N THR A 49 -1.81 1.56 -5.85
CA THR A 49 -2.64 2.56 -5.16
C THR A 49 -4.13 2.33 -5.35
N ALA A 50 -4.52 1.86 -6.54
CA ALA A 50 -5.91 1.84 -6.99
C ALA A 50 -6.54 3.24 -6.79
N ILE A 51 -7.69 3.32 -6.13
CA ILE A 51 -8.35 4.61 -5.90
C ILE A 51 -7.94 5.27 -4.58
N GLY A 52 -6.92 4.73 -3.90
CA GLY A 52 -6.34 5.36 -2.71
C GLY A 52 -6.89 4.88 -1.37
N TYR A 53 -7.69 3.83 -1.35
CA TYR A 53 -8.34 3.37 -0.12
C TYR A 53 -7.34 2.87 0.93
N SER A 54 -6.43 1.97 0.57
CA SER A 54 -5.41 1.47 1.50
C SER A 54 -4.42 2.56 1.91
N SER A 55 -4.05 3.44 0.98
CA SER A 55 -3.22 4.60 1.31
C SER A 55 -3.88 5.51 2.33
N LEU A 56 -5.19 5.72 2.19
CA LEU A 56 -5.97 6.52 3.14
C LEU A 56 -5.96 5.90 4.54
N LEU A 57 -6.16 4.59 4.63
CA LEU A 57 -6.11 3.86 5.91
C LEU A 57 -4.74 3.97 6.57
N LEU A 58 -3.68 3.78 5.80
CA LEU A 58 -2.31 3.88 6.31
C LEU A 58 -1.97 5.30 6.75
N ALA A 59 -2.37 6.30 5.97
CA ALA A 59 -2.12 7.69 6.30
C ALA A 59 -2.85 8.14 7.58
N GLU A 60 -4.08 7.68 7.77
CA GLU A 60 -4.85 7.97 8.98
C GLU A 60 -4.21 7.32 10.20
N ARG A 61 -3.81 6.04 10.07
CA ARG A 61 -3.27 5.26 11.18
C ARG A 61 -1.88 5.75 11.62
N PHE A 62 -1.07 6.21 10.67
CA PHE A 62 0.30 6.65 10.92
C PHE A 62 0.48 8.11 10.51
N PRO A 63 0.00 9.05 11.35
CA PRO A 63 -0.08 10.46 10.98
C PRO A 63 1.28 11.13 10.75
N LEU A 64 2.38 10.54 11.22
CA LEU A 64 3.72 11.08 11.02
C LEU A 64 4.47 10.40 9.87
N ALA A 65 3.87 9.40 9.22
CA ALA A 65 4.54 8.67 8.15
C ALA A 65 4.47 9.41 6.82
N GLU A 66 5.55 9.31 6.06
CA GLU A 66 5.59 9.67 4.64
C GLU A 66 5.25 8.42 3.82
N ILE A 67 4.38 8.57 2.84
CA ILE A 67 3.91 7.45 2.02
C ILE A 67 4.17 7.73 0.56
N ASP A 68 4.86 6.80 -0.11
CA ASP A 68 4.94 6.75 -1.56
C ASP A 68 4.05 5.62 -2.04
N THR A 69 3.12 5.90 -2.95
CA THR A 69 2.22 4.91 -3.50
C THR A 69 2.22 4.97 -5.02
N LEU A 70 2.29 3.80 -5.67
CA LEU A 70 2.52 3.68 -7.10
C LEU A 70 1.30 3.11 -7.81
N GLU A 71 0.85 3.77 -8.88
CA GLU A 71 -0.27 3.32 -9.70
C GLU A 71 0.02 3.49 -11.19
N ILE A 72 -0.23 2.47 -11.98
CA ILE A 72 0.00 2.49 -13.43
C ILE A 72 -1.18 3.06 -14.21
N ASP A 73 -2.39 2.96 -13.67
CA ASP A 73 -3.60 3.44 -14.33
C ASP A 73 -3.80 4.94 -14.08
N PRO A 74 -3.78 5.78 -15.13
CA PRO A 74 -3.89 7.23 -14.93
C PRO A 74 -5.23 7.68 -14.34
N VAL A 75 -6.31 6.97 -14.59
CA VAL A 75 -7.64 7.31 -14.04
C VAL A 75 -7.68 7.03 -12.55
N ARG A 76 -7.19 5.86 -12.14
CA ARG A 76 -7.11 5.50 -10.71
C ARG A 76 -6.16 6.41 -9.96
N HIS A 77 -5.01 6.71 -10.56
CA HIS A 77 -4.04 7.64 -9.98
C HIS A 77 -4.67 9.02 -9.73
N ALA A 78 -5.37 9.58 -10.72
CA ALA A 78 -6.03 10.88 -10.57
C ALA A 78 -7.06 10.86 -9.44
N ARG A 79 -7.82 9.76 -9.33
CA ARG A 79 -8.80 9.59 -8.24
C ARG A 79 -8.12 9.54 -6.88
N ALA A 80 -7.03 8.81 -6.77
CA ALA A 80 -6.26 8.72 -5.53
C ALA A 80 -5.73 10.10 -5.10
N GLU A 81 -5.25 10.89 -6.05
CA GLU A 81 -4.79 12.25 -5.76
C GLU A 81 -5.91 13.14 -5.22
N GLU A 82 -7.12 13.04 -5.80
CA GLU A 82 -8.29 13.76 -5.29
C GLU A 82 -8.61 13.36 -3.85
N VAL A 83 -8.58 12.06 -3.57
CA VAL A 83 -8.85 11.51 -2.24
C VAL A 83 -7.87 12.07 -1.21
N MET A 84 -6.59 12.10 -1.55
CA MET A 84 -5.56 12.60 -0.65
C MET A 84 -5.73 14.11 -0.39
N ARG A 85 -6.11 14.88 -1.40
CA ARG A 85 -6.42 16.30 -1.22
C ARG A 85 -7.63 16.50 -0.29
N ALA A 86 -8.69 15.76 -0.54
CA ALA A 86 -9.90 15.86 0.28
C ALA A 86 -9.65 15.46 1.74
N ALA A 87 -8.76 14.49 1.96
CA ALA A 87 -8.37 14.03 3.29
C ALA A 87 -7.37 14.96 3.99
N GLY A 88 -6.74 15.88 3.26
CA GLY A 88 -5.68 16.75 3.80
C GLY A 88 -4.33 16.06 3.91
N PHE A 89 -4.10 15.00 3.14
CA PHE A 89 -2.88 14.18 3.23
C PHE A 89 -1.89 14.40 2.07
N SER A 90 -2.17 15.33 1.15
CA SER A 90 -1.35 15.54 -0.06
C SER A 90 0.11 15.86 0.21
N GLN A 91 0.45 16.43 1.37
CA GLN A 91 1.83 16.81 1.67
C GLN A 91 2.69 15.62 2.08
N ARG A 92 2.08 14.54 2.55
CA ARG A 92 2.83 13.38 3.03
C ARG A 92 2.48 12.06 2.32
N VAL A 93 1.43 12.05 1.51
CA VAL A 93 1.10 10.91 0.64
C VAL A 93 1.38 11.32 -0.80
N HIS A 94 2.38 10.71 -1.39
CA HIS A 94 2.86 11.01 -2.74
C HIS A 94 2.41 9.92 -3.70
N CYS A 95 1.43 10.25 -4.55
CA CYS A 95 0.90 9.32 -5.55
C CYS A 95 1.71 9.44 -6.83
N HIS A 96 2.38 8.36 -7.22
CA HIS A 96 3.21 8.31 -8.42
C HIS A 96 2.52 7.53 -9.53
N LEU A 97 2.45 8.11 -10.71
CA LEU A 97 1.89 7.48 -11.89
C LEU A 97 2.99 6.82 -12.71
N GLY A 98 2.89 5.54 -12.96
CA GLY A 98 3.81 4.83 -13.84
C GLY A 98 3.96 3.36 -13.50
N ASP A 99 4.83 2.69 -14.25
CA ASP A 99 5.19 1.31 -13.97
C ASP A 99 6.06 1.22 -12.72
N ALA A 100 5.71 0.31 -11.83
CA ALA A 100 6.41 0.16 -10.56
C ALA A 100 7.91 -0.12 -10.75
N ALA A 101 8.28 -0.96 -11.71
CA ALA A 101 9.68 -1.29 -11.93
C ALA A 101 10.52 -0.05 -12.28
N GLU A 102 9.96 0.86 -13.07
CA GLU A 102 10.62 2.12 -13.44
C GLU A 102 10.64 3.11 -12.26
N LEU A 103 9.51 3.27 -11.58
CA LEU A 103 9.39 4.19 -10.46
C LEU A 103 10.29 3.81 -9.28
N LEU A 104 10.42 2.50 -9.00
CA LEU A 104 11.26 2.01 -7.91
C LEU A 104 12.73 2.41 -8.06
N GLU A 105 13.21 2.59 -9.28
CA GLU A 105 14.56 3.06 -9.53
C GLU A 105 14.80 4.49 -9.06
N THR A 106 13.75 5.32 -9.04
CA THR A 106 13.83 6.73 -8.69
C THR A 106 13.59 7.02 -7.21
N LEU A 107 13.02 6.08 -6.48
CA LEU A 107 12.69 6.25 -5.07
C LEU A 107 13.88 5.92 -4.17
N GLU A 108 14.08 6.72 -3.14
CA GLU A 108 15.32 6.65 -2.33
C GLU A 108 15.17 5.99 -0.98
N GLY A 109 14.10 5.56 -0.52
CA GLY A 109 14.04 4.90 0.79
C GLY A 109 14.86 5.60 1.91
N PRO A 110 15.17 4.94 3.02
CA PRO A 110 14.73 3.60 3.35
C PRO A 110 13.25 3.53 3.71
N TYR A 111 12.59 2.44 3.36
CA TYR A 111 11.20 2.20 3.72
C TYR A 111 11.10 1.19 4.85
N ASP A 112 10.21 1.47 5.80
CA ASP A 112 10.00 0.63 6.98
C ASP A 112 8.87 -0.37 6.76
N PHE A 113 7.92 -0.04 5.89
CA PHE A 113 6.81 -0.90 5.54
C PHE A 113 6.57 -0.89 4.04
N LEU A 114 6.45 -2.07 3.47
CA LEU A 114 6.15 -2.26 2.06
C LEU A 114 4.85 -3.05 1.92
N TYR A 115 3.88 -2.50 1.19
CA TYR A 115 2.64 -3.18 0.86
C TYR A 115 2.56 -3.43 -0.65
N LEU A 116 2.48 -4.70 -1.01
CA LEU A 116 2.37 -5.14 -2.41
C LEU A 116 0.92 -5.53 -2.70
N ASP A 117 0.22 -4.72 -3.49
CA ASP A 117 -1.16 -4.95 -3.90
C ASP A 117 -1.28 -4.82 -5.41
N GLY A 118 -0.53 -5.63 -6.12
CA GLY A 118 -0.52 -5.68 -7.57
C GLY A 118 -0.56 -7.12 -8.09
N PRO A 119 -0.28 -7.32 -9.37
CA PRO A 119 -0.22 -8.66 -9.94
C PRO A 119 0.83 -9.52 -9.26
N LYS A 120 0.42 -10.68 -8.74
CA LYS A 120 1.29 -11.57 -7.96
C LYS A 120 2.55 -12.02 -8.69
N GLY A 121 2.48 -12.18 -10.00
CA GLY A 121 3.62 -12.59 -10.81
C GLY A 121 4.78 -11.60 -10.82
N GLN A 122 4.56 -10.37 -10.37
CA GLN A 122 5.56 -9.31 -10.34
C GLN A 122 6.17 -9.09 -8.95
N TYR A 123 5.67 -9.75 -7.92
CA TYR A 123 6.11 -9.51 -6.53
C TYR A 123 7.61 -9.74 -6.35
N LEU A 124 8.15 -10.84 -6.84
CA LEU A 124 9.58 -11.15 -6.69
C LEU A 124 10.45 -10.10 -7.39
N ARG A 125 10.06 -9.68 -8.59
CA ARG A 125 10.76 -8.66 -9.35
C ARG A 125 10.75 -7.32 -8.62
N GLN A 126 9.59 -6.95 -8.07
CA GLN A 126 9.43 -5.73 -7.30
C GLN A 126 10.24 -5.76 -6.01
N LEU A 127 10.23 -6.89 -5.29
CA LEU A 127 11.02 -7.07 -4.09
C LEU A 127 12.52 -6.92 -4.36
N LYS A 128 13.02 -7.49 -5.45
CA LYS A 128 14.41 -7.34 -5.83
C LYS A 128 14.78 -5.89 -6.13
N ALA A 129 13.87 -5.15 -6.77
CA ALA A 129 14.09 -3.75 -7.10
C ALA A 129 14.16 -2.86 -5.86
N ILE A 130 13.43 -3.20 -4.79
CA ILE A 130 13.32 -2.37 -3.60
C ILE A 130 14.18 -2.86 -2.42
N GLU A 131 14.72 -4.05 -2.48
CA GLU A 131 15.42 -4.72 -1.38
C GLU A 131 16.46 -3.83 -0.69
N GLN A 132 17.28 -3.14 -1.46
CA GLN A 132 18.33 -2.26 -0.91
C GLN A 132 17.78 -0.95 -0.32
N LYS A 133 16.51 -0.68 -0.55
CA LYS A 133 15.83 0.55 -0.07
C LYS A 133 14.92 0.27 1.13
N LEU A 134 14.99 -0.91 1.70
CA LEU A 134 14.26 -1.28 2.90
C LEU A 134 15.14 -1.06 4.14
N SER A 135 14.53 -0.59 5.22
CA SER A 135 15.23 -0.48 6.50
C SER A 135 15.51 -1.88 7.08
N PRO A 136 16.46 -2.00 8.05
CA PRO A 136 16.73 -3.30 8.67
C PRO A 136 15.53 -3.92 9.39
N HIS A 137 14.56 -3.10 9.77
CA HIS A 137 13.36 -3.54 10.50
C HIS A 137 12.11 -3.54 9.62
N ALA A 138 12.28 -3.45 8.31
CA ALA A 138 11.16 -3.36 7.38
C ALA A 138 10.26 -4.58 7.46
N VAL A 139 8.95 -4.33 7.43
CA VAL A 139 7.93 -5.35 7.33
C VAL A 139 7.33 -5.31 5.94
N ILE A 140 7.15 -6.47 5.33
CA ILE A 140 6.59 -6.59 4.00
C ILE A 140 5.26 -7.32 4.10
N ALA A 141 4.20 -6.72 3.57
CA ALA A 141 2.89 -7.31 3.47
C ALA A 141 2.49 -7.39 2.00
N ALA A 142 1.87 -8.48 1.61
CA ALA A 142 1.38 -8.66 0.25
C ALA A 142 -0.05 -9.18 0.30
N ASP A 143 -0.89 -8.65 -0.57
CA ASP A 143 -2.26 -9.11 -0.69
C ASP A 143 -2.30 -10.62 -1.01
N ASN A 144 -3.31 -11.33 -0.50
CA ASN A 144 -3.47 -12.77 -0.63
C ASN A 144 -2.40 -13.65 0.06
N VAL A 145 -1.25 -13.11 0.41
CA VAL A 145 -0.24 -13.81 1.21
C VAL A 145 -0.55 -13.63 2.69
N LEU A 146 -0.98 -12.44 3.09
CA LEU A 146 -1.49 -12.16 4.45
C LEU A 146 -2.65 -13.09 4.81
N PHE A 147 -3.53 -13.32 3.86
CA PHE A 147 -4.69 -14.20 4.03
C PHE A 147 -4.33 -15.59 4.52
N ARG A 148 -3.15 -16.08 4.19
CA ARG A 148 -2.67 -17.41 4.61
C ARG A 148 -1.69 -17.38 5.77
N GLY A 149 -1.49 -16.22 6.38
CA GLY A 149 -0.57 -16.06 7.50
C GLY A 149 0.90 -16.21 7.16
N MET A 150 1.24 -16.26 5.89
CA MET A 150 2.62 -16.49 5.45
C MET A 150 3.57 -15.33 5.69
N VAL A 151 3.02 -14.13 5.82
CA VAL A 151 3.80 -12.91 6.04
C VAL A 151 4.11 -12.72 7.52
N GLU A 152 3.30 -13.30 8.38
CA GLU A 152 3.45 -13.17 9.84
C GLU A 152 4.41 -14.20 10.44
N SER A 153 4.80 -15.20 9.69
CA SER A 153 5.71 -16.23 10.18
C SER A 153 7.13 -15.98 9.70
N ASP A 154 8.12 -16.29 10.55
CA ASP A 154 9.53 -16.28 10.17
C ASP A 154 9.88 -17.48 9.26
N ALA A 155 8.89 -18.31 8.96
CA ALA A 155 9.08 -19.46 8.07
C ALA A 155 9.35 -18.99 6.63
N PRO A 156 10.28 -19.64 5.93
CA PRO A 156 10.54 -19.27 4.53
C PRO A 156 9.29 -19.48 3.69
N VAL A 157 9.03 -18.52 2.81
CA VAL A 157 7.89 -18.59 1.87
C VAL A 157 8.06 -19.83 1.00
N PRO A 158 7.04 -20.70 0.89
CA PRO A 158 7.12 -21.88 0.03
C PRO A 158 7.50 -21.52 -1.40
N HIS A 159 8.31 -22.36 -2.03
CA HIS A 159 8.85 -22.12 -3.38
C HIS A 159 7.78 -21.70 -4.39
N ARG A 160 6.59 -22.27 -4.33
CA ARG A 160 5.46 -21.95 -5.22
C ARG A 160 4.97 -20.51 -5.12
N TYR A 161 5.36 -19.76 -4.10
CA TYR A 161 4.98 -18.36 -3.90
C TYR A 161 6.16 -17.40 -4.06
N ARG A 162 7.33 -17.91 -4.46
CA ARG A 162 8.54 -17.09 -4.65
C ARG A 162 8.74 -16.61 -6.08
N THR A 163 7.89 -17.01 -6.99
CA THR A 163 7.98 -16.68 -8.41
C THR A 163 7.13 -15.48 -8.78
#